data_0cd77b406934a73f15afe66fd0d2f1a4
#
_entry.id   0cd77b406934a73f15afe66fd0d2f1a4
#
_cell.length_a   1.000
_cell.length_b   1.000
_cell.length_c   1.000
_cell.angle_alpha   90.00
_cell.angle_beta   90.00
_cell.angle_gamma   90.00
#
_symmetry.space_group_name_H-M   'P 1'
#
loop_
_entity.id
_entity.type
_entity.pdbx_description
1 polymer ?
#
loop_
_entity_poly.entity_id
_entity_poly.type
_entity_poly.pdbx_seq_one_letter_code
_entity_poly.pdbx_strand_id
1 'polypeptide(L)'
;MLPIKPIQPYPALLLQKKSERVLVVADLHLGWEALLIQKGVHIPSQTPRILDKLLRLIKKCKPTRLLFLGDIKDAIAKVEMEEWRDIPNFFETINKKVPDIQIVLGNHDGTLEPLLPETVKILPTTGAVFGNFGLFHGHAWPAPELLGCRNLITSHIHPMVAFRDPMGFRMTRQVWIKATCDGKRLAKSVLKHSSGKVAANPSTLLRDQFNVEPKVSRLFIMPAFNEFLGGRPINERRRGKNAKSRAFIGPVLRSGSVNIDNAETYLLDGTFLGTVSQLRKFG
;
A
#
# COMPACT_ATOMS: atom_id res chain seq x y z
N MET A 1 -17.05 3.76 15.15
CA MET A 1 -16.22 3.24 14.04
C MET A 1 -15.03 4.19 13.90
N LEU A 2 -13.79 3.71 13.95
CA LEU A 2 -12.63 4.57 13.78
C LEU A 2 -12.64 5.11 12.33
N PRO A 3 -12.57 6.42 12.11
CA PRO A 3 -12.57 6.96 10.76
C PRO A 3 -11.23 6.71 10.07
N ILE A 4 -11.25 6.26 8.80
CA ILE A 4 -10.11 6.36 7.91
C ILE A 4 -10.05 7.82 7.44
N LYS A 5 -8.95 8.51 7.70
CA LYS A 5 -8.77 9.89 7.30
C LYS A 5 -7.58 10.03 6.36
N PRO A 6 -7.79 10.03 5.03
CA PRO A 6 -6.78 10.45 4.08
C PRO A 6 -6.37 11.89 4.37
N ILE A 7 -5.07 12.17 4.32
CA ILE A 7 -4.54 13.51 4.62
C ILE A 7 -4.33 14.24 3.30
N GLN A 8 -5.32 15.03 2.93
CA GLN A 8 -5.29 15.80 1.68
C GLN A 8 -4.21 16.89 1.71
N PRO A 9 -3.52 17.11 0.59
CA PRO A 9 -3.49 16.35 -0.67
C PRO A 9 -2.37 15.29 -0.70
N TYR A 10 -2.10 14.60 0.40
CA TYR A 10 -0.98 13.67 0.52
C TYR A 10 -1.44 12.21 0.37
N PRO A 11 -0.61 11.32 -0.21
CA PRO A 11 -0.84 9.89 -0.23
C PRO A 11 -0.49 9.27 1.13
N ALA A 12 -1.22 9.68 2.16
CA ALA A 12 -1.01 9.28 3.54
C ALA A 12 -2.35 9.16 4.29
N LEU A 13 -2.41 8.24 5.25
CA LEU A 13 -3.56 8.04 6.13
C LEU A 13 -3.21 8.38 7.57
N LEU A 14 -4.14 8.98 8.29
CA LEU A 14 -4.10 9.07 9.74
C LEU A 14 -5.17 8.14 10.33
N LEU A 15 -4.72 7.12 11.06
CA LEU A 15 -5.58 6.25 11.86
C LEU A 15 -5.50 6.69 13.31
N GLN A 16 -6.65 6.80 13.98
CA GLN A 16 -6.70 7.27 15.36
C GLN A 16 -7.53 6.32 16.22
N LYS A 17 -6.97 5.92 17.36
CA LYS A 17 -7.67 5.11 18.37
C LYS A 17 -7.29 5.62 19.75
N LYS A 18 -8.25 6.20 20.49
CA LYS A 18 -7.99 6.90 21.76
C LYS A 18 -6.91 7.97 21.57
N SER A 19 -5.84 7.94 22.35
CA SER A 19 -4.69 8.84 22.24
C SER A 19 -3.68 8.43 21.15
N GLU A 20 -3.79 7.22 20.60
CA GLU A 20 -2.87 6.71 19.59
C GLU A 20 -3.21 7.24 18.20
N ARG A 21 -2.22 7.83 17.54
CA ARG A 21 -2.31 8.43 16.21
C ARG A 21 -1.25 7.82 15.32
N VAL A 22 -1.67 6.96 14.40
CA VAL A 22 -0.77 6.26 13.47
C VAL A 22 -0.83 6.93 12.12
N LEU A 23 0.29 7.51 11.68
CA LEU A 23 0.46 8.01 10.33
C LEU A 23 0.97 6.87 9.45
N VAL A 24 0.21 6.53 8.42
CA VAL A 24 0.53 5.45 7.48
C VAL A 24 0.94 6.03 6.14
N VAL A 25 2.09 5.60 5.62
CA VAL A 25 2.62 5.90 4.29
C VAL A 25 3.12 4.61 3.63
N ALA A 26 3.22 4.56 2.32
CA ALA A 26 3.61 3.36 1.58
C ALA A 26 4.39 3.71 0.31
N ASP A 27 5.16 2.77 -0.19
CA ASP A 27 5.80 2.82 -1.52
C ASP A 27 6.67 4.09 -1.68
N LEU A 28 7.73 4.18 -0.85
CA LEU A 28 8.69 5.29 -0.90
C LEU A 28 9.71 5.09 -2.02
N HIS A 29 10.17 3.85 -2.23
CA HIS A 29 11.18 3.48 -3.20
C HIS A 29 12.36 4.47 -3.19
N LEU A 30 12.97 4.65 -2.02
CA LEU A 30 14.18 5.46 -1.89
C LEU A 30 15.28 4.84 -2.74
N GLY A 31 15.99 5.66 -3.50
CA GLY A 31 17.04 5.20 -4.41
C GLY A 31 16.55 4.82 -5.82
N TRP A 32 15.26 5.02 -6.16
CA TRP A 32 14.71 4.70 -7.49
C TRP A 32 15.47 5.38 -8.65
N GLU A 33 16.16 6.47 -8.38
CA GLU A 33 16.97 7.22 -9.33
C GLU A 33 18.15 6.39 -9.89
N ALA A 34 18.63 5.41 -9.11
CA ALA A 34 19.75 4.55 -9.53
C ALA A 34 19.47 3.84 -10.87
N LEU A 35 18.23 3.42 -11.10
CA LEU A 35 17.80 2.84 -12.38
C LEU A 35 17.93 3.82 -13.55
N LEU A 36 17.70 5.11 -13.34
CA LEU A 36 17.86 6.13 -14.38
C LEU A 36 19.34 6.42 -14.62
N ILE A 37 20.14 6.47 -13.56
CA ILE A 37 21.60 6.67 -13.66
C ILE A 37 22.23 5.55 -14.49
N GLN A 38 21.83 4.29 -14.25
CA GLN A 38 22.28 3.14 -15.06
C GLN A 38 21.91 3.26 -16.56
N LYS A 39 20.86 4.02 -16.88
CA LYS A 39 20.44 4.32 -18.25
C LYS A 39 21.03 5.62 -18.81
N GLY A 40 21.99 6.23 -18.11
CA GLY A 40 22.64 7.47 -18.52
C GLY A 40 21.89 8.75 -18.21
N VAL A 41 20.78 8.68 -17.45
CA VAL A 41 20.00 9.84 -17.02
C VAL A 41 20.38 10.20 -15.59
N HIS A 42 21.17 11.25 -15.42
CA HIS A 42 21.62 11.70 -14.08
C HIS A 42 20.64 12.69 -13.48
N ILE A 43 19.97 12.26 -12.42
CA ILE A 43 19.15 13.13 -11.56
C ILE A 43 19.64 13.04 -10.11
N PRO A 44 19.59 14.15 -9.36
CA PRO A 44 19.96 14.10 -7.94
C PRO A 44 18.99 13.25 -7.13
N SER A 45 19.45 12.68 -5.99
CA SER A 45 18.60 11.92 -5.09
C SER A 45 17.35 12.71 -4.70
N GLN A 46 16.19 12.08 -4.81
CA GLN A 46 14.90 12.64 -4.36
C GLN A 46 14.57 12.27 -2.92
N THR A 47 15.40 11.49 -2.25
CA THR A 47 15.23 11.15 -0.83
C THR A 47 15.05 12.39 0.06
N PRO A 48 15.83 13.50 -0.09
CA PRO A 48 15.61 14.71 0.70
C PRO A 48 14.21 15.32 0.50
N ARG A 49 13.67 15.27 -0.72
CA ARG A 49 12.33 15.79 -1.03
C ARG A 49 11.23 14.92 -0.40
N ILE A 50 11.40 13.59 -0.44
CA ILE A 50 10.49 12.64 0.20
C ILE A 50 10.52 12.83 1.72
N LEU A 51 11.71 12.98 2.31
CA LEU A 51 11.90 13.25 3.74
C LEU A 51 11.19 14.55 4.15
N ASP A 52 11.41 15.63 3.43
CA ASP A 52 10.82 16.92 3.70
C ASP A 52 9.28 16.89 3.66
N LYS A 53 8.72 16.17 2.67
CA LYS A 53 7.28 15.90 2.56
C LYS A 53 6.76 15.15 3.79
N LEU A 54 7.49 14.13 4.26
CA LEU A 54 7.11 13.36 5.46
C LEU A 54 7.23 14.20 6.73
N LEU A 55 8.29 14.99 6.89
CA LEU A 55 8.45 15.87 8.04
C LEU A 55 7.34 16.93 8.15
N ARG A 56 6.89 17.49 7.02
CA ARG A 56 5.69 18.36 6.99
C ARG A 56 4.44 17.64 7.48
N LEU A 57 4.25 16.38 7.09
CA LEU A 57 3.13 15.56 7.57
C LEU A 57 3.23 15.26 9.07
N ILE A 58 4.41 14.91 9.56
CA ILE A 58 4.66 14.68 10.99
C ILE A 58 4.30 15.92 11.80
N LYS A 59 4.76 17.11 11.35
CA LYS A 59 4.44 18.40 12.00
C LYS A 59 2.94 18.67 12.00
N LYS A 60 2.25 18.41 10.88
CA LYS A 60 0.80 18.61 10.72
C LYS A 60 -0.04 17.65 11.55
N CYS A 61 0.33 16.37 11.54
CA CYS A 61 -0.48 15.29 12.11
C CYS A 61 -0.11 14.98 13.56
N LYS A 62 1.10 15.31 14.00
CA LYS A 62 1.67 14.96 15.32
C LYS A 62 1.39 13.48 15.67
N PRO A 63 1.84 12.52 14.85
CA PRO A 63 1.57 11.11 15.11
C PRO A 63 2.33 10.64 16.34
N THR A 64 1.76 9.65 17.04
CA THR A 64 2.45 8.90 18.10
C THR A 64 3.24 7.74 17.53
N ARG A 65 2.86 7.29 16.30
CA ARG A 65 3.51 6.20 15.57
C ARG A 65 3.56 6.50 14.06
N LEU A 66 4.66 6.13 13.41
CA LEU A 66 4.75 6.01 11.96
C LEU A 66 4.66 4.54 11.55
N LEU A 67 3.81 4.23 10.59
CA LEU A 67 3.73 2.92 9.97
C LEU A 67 4.02 3.03 8.47
N PHE A 68 5.09 2.41 8.05
CA PHE A 68 5.41 2.25 6.64
C PHE A 68 4.82 0.94 6.13
N LEU A 69 4.07 1.01 5.04
CA LEU A 69 3.36 -0.13 4.49
C LEU A 69 4.09 -0.68 3.24
N GLY A 70 5.38 -0.96 3.42
CA GLY A 70 6.25 -1.61 2.46
C GLY A 70 6.85 -0.73 1.38
N ASP A 71 7.80 -1.33 0.66
CA ASP A 71 8.57 -0.77 -0.43
C ASP A 71 9.25 0.56 -0.06
N ILE A 72 10.12 0.47 0.98
CA ILE A 72 10.94 1.58 1.45
C ILE A 72 12.07 1.87 0.47
N LYS A 73 12.83 0.83 0.07
CA LYS A 73 13.90 0.94 -0.92
C LYS A 73 13.45 0.49 -2.30
N ASP A 74 14.19 0.84 -3.34
CA ASP A 74 13.82 0.51 -4.71
C ASP A 74 14.46 -0.79 -5.21
N ALA A 75 15.74 -1.00 -4.99
CA ALA A 75 16.45 -2.18 -5.48
C ALA A 75 16.03 -3.46 -4.73
N ILE A 76 15.60 -4.51 -5.47
CA ILE A 76 15.07 -5.75 -4.85
C ILE A 76 16.19 -6.65 -4.34
N ALA A 77 17.14 -7.01 -5.22
CA ALA A 77 18.09 -8.10 -4.97
C ALA A 77 19.33 -7.67 -4.18
N LYS A 78 19.65 -6.38 -4.17
CA LYS A 78 20.84 -5.82 -3.52
C LYS A 78 20.49 -4.47 -2.89
N VAL A 79 21.46 -3.90 -2.18
CA VAL A 79 21.39 -2.51 -1.71
C VAL A 79 22.32 -1.69 -2.58
N GLU A 80 21.82 -0.64 -3.19
CA GLU A 80 22.62 0.31 -3.97
C GLU A 80 23.36 1.29 -3.06
N MET A 81 24.43 1.92 -3.56
CA MET A 81 25.26 2.83 -2.76
C MET A 81 24.46 4.02 -2.23
N GLU A 82 23.54 4.55 -3.02
CA GLU A 82 22.63 5.62 -2.62
C GLU A 82 21.72 5.18 -1.49
N GLU A 83 21.21 3.93 -1.51
CA GLU A 83 20.37 3.38 -0.46
C GLU A 83 21.16 3.22 0.85
N TRP A 84 22.43 2.76 0.80
CA TRP A 84 23.31 2.67 1.97
C TRP A 84 23.55 4.02 2.63
N ARG A 85 23.63 5.08 1.87
CA ARG A 85 23.82 6.45 2.38
C ARG A 85 22.52 7.07 2.87
N ASP A 86 21.47 6.98 2.06
CA ASP A 86 20.26 7.80 2.23
C ASP A 86 19.26 7.20 3.21
N ILE A 87 19.09 5.87 3.24
CA ILE A 87 18.10 5.21 4.11
C ILE A 87 18.41 5.36 5.60
N PRO A 88 19.64 5.09 6.09
CA PRO A 88 19.96 5.33 7.49
C PRO A 88 19.69 6.77 7.91
N ASN A 89 20.18 7.75 7.14
CA ASN A 89 20.00 9.18 7.42
C ASN A 89 18.51 9.58 7.45
N PHE A 90 17.71 9.01 6.54
CA PHE A 90 16.27 9.21 6.49
C PHE A 90 15.61 8.77 7.80
N PHE A 91 15.87 7.52 8.23
CA PHE A 91 15.28 6.96 9.45
C PHE A 91 15.81 7.60 10.73
N GLU A 92 17.06 7.94 10.82
CA GLU A 92 17.62 8.70 11.96
C GLU A 92 16.93 10.07 12.12
N THR A 93 16.66 10.74 10.99
CA THR A 93 16.02 12.06 11.01
C THR A 93 14.58 11.99 11.49
N ILE A 94 13.82 11.01 11.01
CA ILE A 94 12.41 10.86 11.41
C ILE A 94 12.28 10.28 12.83
N ASN A 95 13.21 9.42 13.26
CA ASN A 95 13.21 8.82 14.61
C ASN A 95 13.35 9.88 15.72
N LYS A 96 14.10 10.94 15.46
CA LYS A 96 14.19 12.12 16.35
C LYS A 96 12.85 12.85 16.53
N LYS A 97 11.88 12.65 15.64
CA LYS A 97 10.56 13.30 15.67
C LYS A 97 9.45 12.37 16.14
N VAL A 98 9.51 11.10 15.78
CA VAL A 98 8.54 10.05 16.14
C VAL A 98 9.32 8.78 16.49
N PRO A 99 9.50 8.46 17.78
CA PRO A 99 10.30 7.30 18.18
C PRO A 99 9.69 5.93 17.85
N ASP A 100 8.37 5.81 17.79
CA ASP A 100 7.69 4.55 17.42
C ASP A 100 7.53 4.47 15.91
N ILE A 101 8.50 3.83 15.24
CA ILE A 101 8.49 3.59 13.80
C ILE A 101 8.34 2.09 13.55
N GLN A 102 7.41 1.73 12.69
CA GLN A 102 7.13 0.35 12.31
C GLN A 102 7.07 0.21 10.79
N ILE A 103 7.56 -0.91 10.26
CA ILE A 103 7.59 -1.21 8.84
C ILE A 103 6.97 -2.58 8.60
N VAL A 104 5.89 -2.66 7.86
CA VAL A 104 5.46 -3.90 7.21
C VAL A 104 6.29 -4.05 5.94
N LEU A 105 7.06 -5.12 5.80
CA LEU A 105 7.95 -5.28 4.64
C LEU A 105 7.18 -5.42 3.33
N GLY A 106 7.64 -4.72 2.30
CA GLY A 106 7.23 -4.89 0.91
C GLY A 106 8.10 -5.90 0.16
N ASN A 107 7.84 -6.07 -1.13
CA ASN A 107 8.62 -7.00 -1.94
C ASN A 107 10.01 -6.46 -2.34
N HIS A 108 10.24 -5.17 -2.20
CA HIS A 108 11.55 -4.54 -2.40
C HIS A 108 12.41 -4.55 -1.12
N ASP A 109 11.85 -4.87 0.03
CA ASP A 109 12.49 -4.67 1.35
C ASP A 109 13.28 -5.88 1.88
N GLY A 110 13.53 -6.89 1.06
CA GLY A 110 14.19 -8.13 1.50
C GLY A 110 15.57 -7.94 2.12
N THR A 111 16.27 -6.85 1.82
CA THR A 111 17.60 -6.49 2.36
C THR A 111 17.59 -5.13 3.08
N LEU A 112 16.45 -4.72 3.63
CA LEU A 112 16.27 -3.43 4.27
C LEU A 112 16.85 -3.37 5.70
N GLU A 113 16.78 -4.47 6.45
CA GLU A 113 17.09 -4.52 7.89
C GLU A 113 18.44 -3.90 8.25
N PRO A 114 19.57 -4.18 7.55
CA PRO A 114 20.88 -3.59 7.88
C PRO A 114 20.95 -2.06 7.71
N LEU A 115 19.96 -1.46 7.05
CA LEU A 115 19.91 -0.02 6.80
C LEU A 115 19.11 0.74 7.86
N LEU A 116 18.46 0.03 8.78
CA LEU A 116 17.55 0.62 9.75
C LEU A 116 18.23 0.81 11.11
N PRO A 117 17.92 1.89 11.84
CA PRO A 117 18.23 1.99 13.25
C PRO A 117 17.56 0.86 14.06
N GLU A 118 18.20 0.38 15.12
CA GLU A 118 17.66 -0.68 16.01
C GLU A 118 16.29 -0.35 16.63
N THR A 119 15.97 0.93 16.71
CA THR A 119 14.67 1.42 17.24
C THR A 119 13.49 1.18 16.30
N VAL A 120 13.75 0.90 15.02
CA VAL A 120 12.71 0.66 14.01
C VAL A 120 12.26 -0.80 14.08
N LYS A 121 10.95 -1.00 14.24
CA LYS A 121 10.37 -2.36 14.32
C LYS A 121 9.97 -2.86 12.94
N ILE A 122 10.52 -4.00 12.57
CA ILE A 122 10.10 -4.74 11.38
C ILE A 122 8.91 -5.63 11.75
N LEU A 123 7.84 -5.53 10.97
CA LEU A 123 6.63 -6.34 11.07
C LEU A 123 6.59 -7.35 9.93
N PRO A 124 5.88 -8.49 10.10
CA PRO A 124 5.76 -9.50 9.06
C PRO A 124 5.18 -8.94 7.74
N THR A 125 5.62 -9.50 6.61
CA THR A 125 5.07 -9.21 5.27
C THR A 125 3.57 -9.48 5.16
N THR A 126 3.06 -10.37 6.01
CA THR A 126 1.63 -10.71 6.12
C THR A 126 0.80 -9.62 6.79
N GLY A 127 1.44 -8.57 7.33
CA GLY A 127 0.80 -7.37 7.83
C GLY A 127 0.60 -7.31 9.34
N ALA A 128 -0.14 -6.29 9.78
CA ALA A 128 -0.42 -5.99 11.18
C ALA A 128 -1.85 -5.49 11.37
N VAL A 129 -2.34 -5.62 12.61
CA VAL A 129 -3.67 -5.14 13.01
C VAL A 129 -3.54 -3.85 13.83
N PHE A 130 -4.29 -2.83 13.44
CA PHE A 130 -4.49 -1.63 14.24
C PHE A 130 -5.98 -1.36 14.43
N GLY A 131 -6.49 -1.61 15.62
CA GLY A 131 -7.91 -1.46 15.93
C GLY A 131 -8.78 -2.35 15.04
N ASN A 132 -9.52 -1.76 14.12
CA ASN A 132 -10.41 -2.46 13.17
C ASN A 132 -9.86 -2.43 11.73
N PHE A 133 -8.55 -2.16 11.60
CA PHE A 133 -7.83 -2.10 10.34
C PHE A 133 -6.79 -3.20 10.27
N GLY A 134 -6.82 -4.00 9.22
CA GLY A 134 -5.74 -4.89 8.82
C GLY A 134 -4.89 -4.18 7.76
N LEU A 135 -3.59 -4.01 8.05
CA LEU A 135 -2.66 -3.30 7.19
C LEU A 135 -1.61 -4.27 6.66
N PHE A 136 -1.43 -4.33 5.36
CA PHE A 136 -0.43 -5.18 4.69
C PHE A 136 -0.01 -4.54 3.38
N HIS A 137 1.21 -4.79 2.92
CA HIS A 137 1.69 -4.15 1.69
C HIS A 137 0.85 -4.55 0.46
N GLY A 138 0.65 -5.84 0.20
CA GLY A 138 -0.21 -6.31 -0.89
C GLY A 138 0.43 -7.34 -1.82
N HIS A 139 1.75 -7.51 -1.80
CA HIS A 139 2.46 -8.52 -2.59
C HIS A 139 2.30 -9.95 -2.03
N ALA A 140 2.08 -10.07 -0.71
CA ALA A 140 1.86 -11.32 0.00
C ALA A 140 0.40 -11.46 0.47
N TRP A 141 -0.01 -12.67 0.86
CA TRP A 141 -1.29 -12.90 1.53
C TRP A 141 -1.28 -12.25 2.91
N PRO A 142 -2.39 -11.62 3.33
CA PRO A 142 -2.52 -11.14 4.71
C PRO A 142 -2.59 -12.32 5.68
N ALA A 143 -2.10 -12.09 6.91
CA ALA A 143 -2.27 -13.04 7.99
C ALA A 143 -3.78 -13.26 8.30
N PRO A 144 -4.18 -14.49 8.74
CA PRO A 144 -5.58 -14.78 9.08
C PRO A 144 -6.20 -13.81 10.09
N GLU A 145 -5.41 -13.28 11.01
CA GLU A 145 -5.83 -12.32 12.04
C GLU A 145 -6.38 -11.03 11.45
N LEU A 146 -5.85 -10.60 10.28
CA LEU A 146 -6.33 -9.41 9.58
C LEU A 146 -7.77 -9.56 9.08
N LEU A 147 -8.24 -10.80 8.89
CA LEU A 147 -9.60 -11.08 8.44
C LEU A 147 -10.65 -10.76 9.52
N GLY A 148 -10.25 -10.65 10.79
CA GLY A 148 -11.07 -10.15 11.87
C GLY A 148 -11.35 -8.64 11.81
N CYS A 149 -10.60 -7.91 10.99
CA CYS A 149 -10.79 -6.49 10.76
C CYS A 149 -11.91 -6.24 9.75
N ARG A 150 -12.68 -5.15 9.93
CA ARG A 150 -13.71 -4.76 8.96
C ARG A 150 -13.11 -4.16 7.68
N ASN A 151 -12.00 -3.46 7.83
CA ASN A 151 -11.34 -2.75 6.74
C ASN A 151 -9.92 -3.28 6.56
N LEU A 152 -9.55 -3.60 5.34
CA LEU A 152 -8.18 -3.84 4.94
C LEU A 152 -7.60 -2.61 4.25
N ILE A 153 -6.33 -2.34 4.50
CA ILE A 153 -5.57 -1.26 3.86
C ILE A 153 -4.34 -1.89 3.24
N THR A 154 -4.11 -1.59 1.98
CA THR A 154 -2.98 -2.10 1.20
C THR A 154 -2.41 -1.02 0.29
N SER A 155 -1.25 -1.29 -0.32
CA SER A 155 -0.57 -0.45 -1.31
C SER A 155 -0.07 -1.28 -2.50
N HIS A 156 1.21 -1.23 -2.86
CA HIS A 156 1.91 -2.09 -3.83
C HIS A 156 1.57 -1.87 -5.31
N ILE A 157 0.31 -1.62 -5.67
CA ILE A 157 -0.08 -1.48 -7.08
C ILE A 157 0.06 -0.06 -7.62
N HIS A 158 0.42 0.92 -6.77
CA HIS A 158 0.55 2.33 -7.10
C HIS A 158 -0.63 2.82 -7.98
N PRO A 159 -1.86 2.84 -7.45
CA PRO A 159 -3.04 3.06 -8.28
C PRO A 159 -3.05 4.44 -8.92
N MET A 160 -3.28 4.47 -10.22
CA MET A 160 -3.43 5.68 -11.01
C MET A 160 -4.69 5.63 -11.87
N VAL A 161 -5.16 6.80 -12.31
CA VAL A 161 -6.15 6.94 -13.36
C VAL A 161 -5.51 7.65 -14.55
N ALA A 162 -5.75 7.15 -15.75
CA ALA A 162 -5.37 7.80 -17.00
C ALA A 162 -6.57 8.53 -17.60
N PHE A 163 -6.34 9.74 -18.04
CA PHE A 163 -7.26 10.55 -18.83
C PHE A 163 -6.66 10.77 -20.21
N ARG A 164 -7.48 10.66 -21.26
CA ARG A 164 -7.09 11.00 -22.63
C ARG A 164 -8.00 12.11 -23.11
N ASP A 165 -7.39 13.15 -23.65
CA ASP A 165 -8.16 14.18 -24.33
C ASP A 165 -8.51 13.73 -25.77
N PRO A 166 -9.42 14.46 -26.47
CA PRO A 166 -9.79 14.16 -27.84
C PRO A 166 -8.62 14.19 -28.85
N MET A 167 -7.52 14.89 -28.52
CA MET A 167 -6.29 14.96 -29.33
C MET A 167 -5.34 13.80 -29.07
N GLY A 168 -5.66 12.89 -28.10
CA GLY A 168 -4.86 11.74 -27.74
C GLY A 168 -3.79 12.01 -26.67
N PHE A 169 -3.71 13.23 -26.13
CA PHE A 169 -2.79 13.52 -25.02
C PHE A 169 -3.21 12.75 -23.77
N ARG A 170 -2.24 12.06 -23.16
CA ARG A 170 -2.47 11.18 -22.00
C ARG A 170 -1.90 11.79 -20.73
N MET A 171 -2.73 11.93 -19.71
CA MET A 171 -2.37 12.40 -18.39
C MET A 171 -2.73 11.32 -17.35
N THR A 172 -1.87 11.11 -16.36
CA THR A 172 -2.11 10.20 -15.24
C THR A 172 -2.13 10.93 -13.91
N ARG A 173 -2.94 10.45 -12.97
CA ARG A 173 -3.02 10.97 -11.60
C ARG A 173 -3.08 9.83 -10.61
N GLN A 174 -2.36 9.97 -9.49
CA GLN A 174 -2.46 9.07 -8.35
C GLN A 174 -3.86 9.13 -7.73
N VAL A 175 -4.36 7.99 -7.30
CA VAL A 175 -5.71 7.89 -6.74
C VAL A 175 -5.75 6.96 -5.54
N TRP A 176 -6.69 7.23 -4.64
CA TRP A 176 -7.18 6.30 -3.64
C TRP A 176 -8.25 5.40 -4.25
N ILE A 177 -8.24 4.12 -3.87
CA ILE A 177 -9.30 3.19 -4.25
C ILE A 177 -9.97 2.65 -3.00
N LYS A 178 -11.32 2.64 -3.01
CA LYS A 178 -12.12 2.04 -1.96
C LYS A 178 -13.05 1.01 -2.60
N ALA A 179 -12.77 -0.26 -2.35
CA ALA A 179 -13.50 -1.40 -2.90
C ALA A 179 -14.30 -2.14 -1.83
N THR A 180 -15.42 -2.74 -2.23
CA THR A 180 -16.06 -3.77 -1.43
C THR A 180 -15.26 -5.08 -1.51
N CYS A 181 -15.22 -5.82 -0.40
CA CYS A 181 -14.52 -7.09 -0.31
C CYS A 181 -15.43 -8.16 0.30
N ASP A 182 -15.55 -9.29 -0.39
CA ASP A 182 -16.22 -10.48 0.14
C ASP A 182 -15.27 -11.18 1.13
N GLY A 183 -15.48 -10.96 2.42
CA GLY A 183 -14.66 -11.50 3.49
C GLY A 183 -14.68 -13.02 3.57
N LYS A 184 -15.79 -13.69 3.21
CA LYS A 184 -15.87 -15.16 3.21
C LYS A 184 -15.03 -15.75 2.07
N ARG A 185 -15.13 -15.17 0.88
CA ARG A 185 -14.33 -15.58 -0.27
C ARG A 185 -12.83 -15.31 -0.04
N LEU A 186 -12.50 -14.17 0.58
CA LEU A 186 -11.13 -13.87 0.96
C LEU A 186 -10.60 -14.88 1.98
N ALA A 187 -11.37 -15.18 3.02
CA ALA A 187 -11.04 -16.18 4.04
C ALA A 187 -10.74 -17.54 3.43
N LYS A 188 -11.59 -18.01 2.50
CA LYS A 188 -11.36 -19.25 1.77
C LYS A 188 -10.02 -19.26 1.02
N SER A 189 -9.67 -18.13 0.40
CA SER A 189 -8.42 -18.00 -0.38
C SER A 189 -7.18 -17.96 0.52
N VAL A 190 -7.24 -17.22 1.63
CA VAL A 190 -6.15 -17.13 2.63
C VAL A 190 -5.91 -18.50 3.26
N LEU A 191 -6.96 -19.19 3.72
CA LEU A 191 -6.85 -20.51 4.32
C LEU A 191 -6.32 -21.56 3.33
N LYS A 192 -6.76 -21.53 2.07
CA LYS A 192 -6.22 -22.40 1.04
C LYS A 192 -4.71 -22.22 0.88
N HIS A 193 -4.23 -20.98 0.96
CA HIS A 193 -2.81 -20.67 0.86
C HIS A 193 -2.04 -21.17 2.09
N SER A 194 -2.54 -20.95 3.31
CA SER A 194 -1.83 -21.27 4.55
C SER A 194 -1.88 -22.76 4.92
N SER A 195 -2.98 -23.46 4.63
CA SER A 195 -3.17 -24.87 5.02
C SER A 195 -3.13 -25.88 3.86
N GLY A 196 -3.09 -25.39 2.60
CA GLY A 196 -3.16 -26.23 1.41
C GLY A 196 -4.53 -26.90 1.16
N LYS A 197 -5.46 -26.77 2.11
CA LYS A 197 -6.78 -27.43 2.06
C LYS A 197 -7.88 -26.41 1.78
N VAL A 198 -8.86 -26.80 0.98
CA VAL A 198 -10.06 -26.00 0.75
C VAL A 198 -11.05 -26.31 1.88
N ALA A 199 -11.24 -25.33 2.77
CA ALA A 199 -12.22 -25.45 3.85
C ALA A 199 -13.65 -25.44 3.30
N ALA A 200 -14.47 -26.40 3.72
CA ALA A 200 -15.90 -26.42 3.44
C ALA A 200 -16.58 -25.20 4.11
N ASN A 201 -16.22 -24.89 5.35
CA ASN A 201 -16.65 -23.70 6.07
C ASN A 201 -15.44 -22.87 6.52
N PRO A 202 -15.04 -21.81 5.75
CA PRO A 202 -13.89 -20.98 6.08
C PRO A 202 -14.05 -20.25 7.43
N SER A 203 -15.26 -19.86 7.80
CA SER A 203 -15.52 -19.10 9.05
C SER A 203 -15.29 -19.98 10.28
N THR A 204 -15.73 -21.24 10.25
CA THR A 204 -15.48 -22.19 11.33
C THR A 204 -14.00 -22.44 11.51
N LEU A 205 -13.29 -22.72 10.40
CA LEU A 205 -11.84 -23.00 10.43
C LEU A 205 -11.04 -21.80 10.96
N LEU A 206 -11.39 -20.57 10.56
CA LEU A 206 -10.74 -19.35 11.09
C LEU A 206 -10.98 -19.18 12.59
N ARG A 207 -12.20 -19.49 13.07
CA ARG A 207 -12.52 -19.40 14.49
C ARG A 207 -11.73 -20.44 15.28
N ASP A 208 -11.72 -21.69 14.81
CA ASP A 208 -11.13 -22.81 15.55
C ASP A 208 -9.59 -22.73 15.59
N GLN A 209 -8.94 -22.32 14.49
CA GLN A 209 -7.48 -22.30 14.39
C GLN A 209 -6.85 -20.96 14.80
N PHE A 210 -7.53 -19.83 14.54
CA PHE A 210 -6.97 -18.49 14.72
C PHE A 210 -7.78 -17.63 15.69
N ASN A 211 -8.88 -18.13 16.23
CA ASN A 211 -9.82 -17.36 17.06
C ASN A 211 -10.32 -16.09 16.35
N VAL A 212 -10.56 -16.15 15.05
CA VAL A 212 -10.93 -15.02 14.20
C VAL A 212 -12.30 -15.25 13.57
N GLU A 213 -13.18 -14.26 13.71
CA GLU A 213 -14.39 -14.16 12.89
C GLU A 213 -14.14 -13.27 11.66
N PRO A 214 -14.41 -13.75 10.43
CA PRO A 214 -14.19 -12.94 9.24
C PRO A 214 -15.19 -11.78 9.19
N LYS A 215 -14.67 -10.55 9.28
CA LYS A 215 -15.43 -9.29 9.28
C LYS A 215 -15.12 -8.38 8.10
N VAL A 216 -14.17 -8.76 7.25
CA VAL A 216 -13.74 -7.93 6.13
C VAL A 216 -14.91 -7.62 5.21
N SER A 217 -15.12 -6.34 4.95
CA SER A 217 -16.14 -5.85 4.01
C SER A 217 -15.60 -4.81 3.03
N ARG A 218 -14.42 -4.24 3.30
CA ARG A 218 -13.82 -3.18 2.48
C ARG A 218 -12.32 -3.36 2.36
N LEU A 219 -11.80 -2.99 1.20
CA LEU A 219 -10.37 -2.84 0.92
C LEU A 219 -10.10 -1.41 0.46
N PHE A 220 -9.12 -0.77 1.10
CA PHE A 220 -8.57 0.53 0.69
C PHE A 220 -7.20 0.31 0.08
N ILE A 221 -6.95 0.88 -1.09
CA ILE A 221 -5.65 0.82 -1.74
C ILE A 221 -5.06 2.21 -1.74
N MET A 222 -3.88 2.32 -1.13
CA MET A 222 -3.15 3.58 -1.01
C MET A 222 -2.38 3.90 -2.29
N PRO A 223 -2.32 5.17 -2.71
CA PRO A 223 -1.35 5.63 -3.70
C PRO A 223 0.06 5.65 -3.11
N ALA A 224 1.08 5.52 -3.96
CA ALA A 224 2.48 5.59 -3.57
C ALA A 224 2.81 6.95 -2.94
N PHE A 225 3.62 6.94 -1.87
CA PHE A 225 4.08 8.17 -1.22
C PHE A 225 5.05 8.95 -2.11
N ASN A 226 5.86 8.23 -2.88
CA ASN A 226 6.74 8.81 -3.87
C ASN A 226 5.95 9.19 -5.14
N GLU A 227 5.89 10.47 -5.45
CA GLU A 227 5.15 11.00 -6.61
C GLU A 227 5.83 10.78 -7.95
N PHE A 228 7.11 10.42 -7.94
CA PHE A 228 7.90 10.16 -9.16
C PHE A 228 7.71 8.73 -9.69
N LEU A 229 7.17 7.84 -8.87
CA LEU A 229 6.89 6.49 -9.30
C LEU A 229 5.77 6.49 -10.33
N GLY A 230 6.01 5.81 -11.42
CA GLY A 230 4.93 5.39 -12.29
C GLY A 230 4.00 4.44 -11.56
N GLY A 231 2.71 4.51 -11.89
CA GLY A 231 1.73 3.55 -11.41
C GLY A 231 0.95 2.98 -12.57
N ARG A 232 0.18 1.96 -12.27
CA ARG A 232 -0.67 1.36 -13.28
C ARG A 232 -2.05 2.01 -13.29
N PRO A 233 -2.49 2.56 -14.45
CA PRO A 233 -3.85 3.04 -14.58
C PRO A 233 -4.86 1.91 -14.41
N ILE A 234 -5.77 2.07 -13.45
CA ILE A 234 -6.81 1.10 -13.11
C ILE A 234 -7.97 1.08 -14.11
N ASN A 235 -8.11 2.17 -14.87
CA ASN A 235 -9.18 2.35 -15.84
C ASN A 235 -8.78 1.99 -17.27
N GLU A 236 -7.50 1.70 -17.56
CA GLU A 236 -7.07 1.22 -18.87
C GLU A 236 -7.35 -0.28 -19.03
N ARG A 237 -8.01 -0.66 -20.14
CA ARG A 237 -8.21 -2.07 -20.49
C ARG A 237 -6.94 -2.65 -21.10
N ARG A 238 -6.51 -3.80 -20.63
CA ARG A 238 -5.48 -4.58 -21.35
C ARG A 238 -6.11 -5.21 -22.60
N ARG A 239 -5.41 -5.06 -23.73
CA ARG A 239 -5.70 -5.80 -24.95
C ARG A 239 -4.93 -7.13 -24.92
N GLY A 240 -5.58 -8.24 -25.30
CA GLY A 240 -4.96 -9.56 -25.45
C GLY A 240 -5.66 -10.71 -24.72
N LYS A 241 -5.40 -11.94 -25.16
CA LYS A 241 -6.06 -13.18 -24.67
C LYS A 241 -5.91 -13.43 -23.16
N ASN A 242 -4.88 -12.88 -22.51
CA ASN A 242 -4.61 -13.03 -21.06
C ASN A 242 -4.95 -11.77 -20.24
N ALA A 243 -5.80 -10.87 -20.75
CA ALA A 243 -6.09 -9.58 -20.14
C ALA A 243 -6.74 -9.69 -18.75
N LYS A 244 -7.57 -10.71 -18.52
CA LYS A 244 -8.30 -10.89 -17.25
C LYS A 244 -7.42 -11.39 -16.09
N SER A 245 -6.44 -12.29 -16.34
CA SER A 245 -5.67 -12.91 -15.27
C SER A 245 -4.49 -12.08 -14.77
N ARG A 246 -4.05 -11.06 -15.53
CA ARG A 246 -2.91 -10.19 -15.21
C ARG A 246 -3.31 -8.75 -14.87
N ALA A 247 -4.59 -8.50 -14.59
CA ALA A 247 -5.08 -7.14 -14.37
C ALA A 247 -4.46 -6.47 -13.16
N PHE A 248 -4.29 -7.18 -12.06
CA PHE A 248 -3.71 -6.66 -10.82
C PHE A 248 -2.59 -7.53 -10.28
N ILE A 249 -1.63 -6.90 -9.61
CA ILE A 249 -0.54 -7.58 -8.90
C ILE A 249 -1.05 -7.85 -7.47
N GLY A 250 -0.56 -8.93 -6.86
CA GLY A 250 -0.90 -9.31 -5.49
C GLY A 250 -2.06 -10.31 -5.37
N PRO A 251 -1.98 -11.18 -4.36
CA PRO A 251 -2.86 -12.34 -4.24
C PRO A 251 -4.30 -11.96 -3.89
N VAL A 252 -4.52 -10.96 -3.02
CA VAL A 252 -5.86 -10.53 -2.61
C VAL A 252 -6.67 -10.00 -3.79
N LEU A 253 -6.06 -9.17 -4.64
CA LEU A 253 -6.73 -8.62 -5.83
C LEU A 253 -7.00 -9.68 -6.89
N ARG A 254 -6.19 -10.76 -6.94
CA ARG A 254 -6.38 -11.90 -7.84
C ARG A 254 -7.37 -12.94 -7.33
N SER A 255 -7.67 -12.94 -6.03
CA SER A 255 -8.57 -13.92 -5.41
C SER A 255 -10.02 -13.84 -5.91
N GLY A 256 -10.39 -12.71 -6.53
CA GLY A 256 -11.75 -12.40 -6.93
C GLY A 256 -12.66 -12.05 -5.75
N SER A 257 -12.11 -11.85 -4.54
CA SER A 257 -12.87 -11.39 -3.36
C SER A 257 -13.14 -9.89 -3.39
N VAL A 258 -12.38 -9.12 -4.17
CA VAL A 258 -12.46 -7.66 -4.25
C VAL A 258 -13.18 -7.24 -5.51
N ASN A 259 -14.23 -6.43 -5.36
CA ASN A 259 -14.98 -5.87 -6.48
C ASN A 259 -14.33 -4.57 -6.97
N ILE A 260 -13.32 -4.70 -7.84
CA ILE A 260 -12.58 -3.57 -8.37
C ILE A 260 -13.41 -2.74 -9.36
N ASP A 261 -14.25 -3.36 -10.17
CA ASP A 261 -15.02 -2.65 -11.19
C ASP A 261 -15.97 -1.59 -10.60
N ASN A 262 -16.53 -1.89 -9.43
CA ASN A 262 -17.39 -0.97 -8.68
C ASN A 262 -16.64 -0.21 -7.57
N ALA A 263 -15.29 -0.29 -7.54
CA ALA A 263 -14.52 0.45 -6.55
C ALA A 263 -14.60 1.96 -6.81
N GLU A 264 -14.83 2.70 -5.74
CA GLU A 264 -14.82 4.15 -5.71
C GLU A 264 -13.37 4.66 -5.85
N THR A 265 -13.19 5.68 -6.67
CA THR A 265 -11.87 6.27 -6.98
C THR A 265 -11.85 7.74 -6.59
N TYR A 266 -10.81 8.16 -5.87
CA TYR A 266 -10.66 9.52 -5.39
C TYR A 266 -9.28 10.07 -5.71
N LEU A 267 -9.18 11.34 -6.11
CA LEU A 267 -7.91 12.06 -6.17
C LEU A 267 -7.32 12.28 -4.77
N LEU A 268 -6.08 12.71 -4.69
CA LEU A 268 -5.40 12.99 -3.42
C LEU A 268 -6.05 14.13 -2.63
N ASP A 269 -6.69 15.06 -3.31
CA ASP A 269 -7.44 16.18 -2.71
C ASP A 269 -8.84 15.77 -2.21
N GLY A 270 -9.24 14.51 -2.42
CA GLY A 270 -10.54 13.97 -2.02
C GLY A 270 -11.62 14.07 -3.08
N THR A 271 -11.32 14.60 -4.27
CA THR A 271 -12.28 14.67 -5.37
C THR A 271 -12.70 13.26 -5.79
N PHE A 272 -14.00 12.97 -5.75
CA PHE A 272 -14.55 11.72 -6.23
C PHE A 272 -14.62 11.71 -7.75
N LEU A 273 -13.99 10.72 -8.38
CA LEU A 273 -13.92 10.58 -9.83
C LEU A 273 -14.99 9.64 -10.41
N GLY A 274 -15.64 8.84 -9.58
CA GLY A 274 -16.54 7.77 -9.99
C GLY A 274 -16.00 6.39 -9.71
N THR A 275 -16.66 5.36 -10.25
CA THR A 275 -16.17 3.97 -10.14
C THR A 275 -15.16 3.64 -11.23
N VAL A 276 -14.33 2.62 -11.00
CA VAL A 276 -13.36 2.14 -11.99
C VAL A 276 -14.03 1.82 -13.33
N SER A 277 -15.22 1.19 -13.31
CA SER A 277 -15.97 0.87 -14.53
C SER A 277 -16.42 2.12 -15.29
N GLN A 278 -16.85 3.18 -14.59
CA GLN A 278 -17.19 4.46 -15.22
C GLN A 278 -15.96 5.13 -15.84
N LEU A 279 -14.82 5.13 -15.12
CA LEU A 279 -13.58 5.74 -15.58
C LEU A 279 -12.95 5.05 -16.79
N ARG A 280 -13.29 3.78 -17.06
CA ARG A 280 -12.82 3.08 -18.29
C ARG A 280 -13.31 3.70 -19.60
N LYS A 281 -14.25 4.63 -19.54
CA LYS A 281 -14.70 5.38 -20.73
C LYS A 281 -13.69 6.46 -21.14
N PHE A 282 -12.77 6.83 -20.23
CA PHE A 282 -11.82 7.94 -20.40
C PHE A 282 -10.35 7.46 -20.45
N GLY A 283 -10.09 6.14 -20.36
CA GLY A 283 -8.74 5.55 -20.35
C GLY A 283 -8.31 4.94 -21.68
#